data_a2aaa6a640e3222e4e47b39997c0f907
#
_entry.id   a2aaa6a640e3222e4e47b39997c0f907
#
_cell.length_a   1.000
_cell.length_b   1.000
_cell.length_c   1.000
_cell.angle_alpha   90.00
_cell.angle_beta   90.00
_cell.angle_gamma   90.00
#
_symmetry.space_group_name_H-M   'P 1'
#
loop_
_entity.id
_entity.type
_entity.pdbx_description
1 polymer ?
#
loop_
_entity_poly.entity_id
_entity_poly.type
_entity_poly.pdbx_seq_one_letter_code
_entity_poly.pdbx_strand_id
1 'polypeptide(L)'
;RAECPMQTYSAKRNDADLVAKDIRLSASGVRFVAMSGDAIARMRLGIPGMFSVYNALSVVACARALGISLDDCAAALDTAKPVKGRAEPLETDGDYTILIDYAVTPDAIDNILTTVREFAPARLVFLFGCGGDRDRGKRPKMGRIAGQKADFVIVTSDNPRTEDPEAIIADILPGLKETHTPYVVRPDRREAIAYAIENHCPGDVIILCGKGHEDYQIIGKTKVHMDEREIVAEILDKRKREKEK
;
A
#
# COMPACT_ATOMS: atom_id res chain seq x y z
N ARG A 1 -11.81 12.58 -32.30
CA ARG A 1 -12.98 12.92 -31.46
C ARG A 1 -13.77 11.65 -31.23
N ALA A 2 -14.22 11.39 -29.99
CA ALA A 2 -15.08 10.23 -29.73
C ALA A 2 -16.45 10.47 -30.42
N GLU A 3 -16.94 9.42 -31.06
CA GLU A 3 -18.28 9.45 -31.70
C GLU A 3 -19.39 9.03 -30.72
N CYS A 4 -19.06 8.74 -29.46
CA CYS A 4 -19.98 8.36 -28.39
C CYS A 4 -20.06 9.45 -27.31
N PRO A 5 -21.14 9.49 -26.51
CA PRO A 5 -21.23 10.36 -25.35
C PRO A 5 -20.05 10.13 -24.40
N MET A 6 -19.43 11.21 -23.94
CA MET A 6 -18.33 11.18 -23.00
C MET A 6 -18.82 11.66 -21.65
N GLN A 7 -18.37 11.02 -20.58
CA GLN A 7 -18.50 11.51 -19.22
C GLN A 7 -17.11 11.83 -18.66
N THR A 8 -17.00 12.97 -18.01
CA THR A 8 -15.79 13.45 -17.37
C THR A 8 -15.91 13.37 -15.85
N TYR A 9 -14.81 13.09 -15.17
CA TYR A 9 -14.78 13.16 -13.71
C TYR A 9 -13.50 13.81 -13.20
N SER A 10 -13.58 14.46 -12.05
CA SER A 10 -12.43 15.15 -11.47
C SER A 10 -12.51 15.26 -9.95
N ALA A 11 -11.35 15.17 -9.30
CA ALA A 11 -11.16 15.52 -7.88
C ALA A 11 -10.55 16.94 -7.73
N LYS A 12 -10.23 17.62 -8.84
CA LYS A 12 -9.56 18.94 -8.83
C LYS A 12 -10.39 20.03 -9.53
N ARG A 13 -11.01 19.71 -10.65
CA ARG A 13 -11.79 20.64 -11.48
C ARG A 13 -13.26 20.59 -11.10
N ASN A 14 -13.98 21.70 -11.30
CA ASN A 14 -15.41 21.82 -10.98
C ASN A 14 -16.33 21.69 -12.21
N ASP A 15 -15.74 21.66 -13.40
CA ASP A 15 -16.44 21.63 -14.69
C ASP A 15 -16.58 20.21 -15.27
N ALA A 16 -16.29 19.17 -14.48
CA ALA A 16 -16.52 17.79 -14.87
C ALA A 16 -17.97 17.35 -14.55
N ASP A 17 -18.47 16.34 -15.30
CA ASP A 17 -19.82 15.78 -15.10
C ASP A 17 -20.00 15.11 -13.73
N LEU A 18 -18.90 14.59 -13.16
CA LEU A 18 -18.84 14.03 -11.81
C LEU A 18 -17.63 14.62 -11.09
N VAL A 19 -17.84 15.23 -9.92
CA VAL A 19 -16.81 15.91 -9.15
C VAL A 19 -16.73 15.35 -7.73
N ALA A 20 -15.49 15.13 -7.22
CA ALA A 20 -15.26 14.86 -5.80
C ALA A 20 -14.86 16.15 -5.07
N LYS A 21 -15.48 16.39 -3.91
CA LYS A 21 -15.23 17.51 -3.00
C LYS A 21 -15.02 17.01 -1.58
N ASP A 22 -14.48 17.87 -0.71
CA ASP A 22 -14.30 17.60 0.71
C ASP A 22 -13.59 16.27 0.97
N ILE A 23 -12.55 16.00 0.19
CA ILE A 23 -11.80 14.74 0.23
C ILE A 23 -11.02 14.66 1.54
N ARG A 24 -11.22 13.56 2.27
CA ARG A 24 -10.47 13.23 3.48
C ARG A 24 -9.81 11.87 3.29
N LEU A 25 -8.49 11.85 3.42
CA LEU A 25 -7.68 10.65 3.33
C LEU A 25 -7.30 10.18 4.73
N SER A 26 -7.31 8.87 4.93
CA SER A 26 -6.85 8.23 6.17
C SER A 26 -6.29 6.84 5.87
N ALA A 27 -5.59 6.25 6.81
CA ALA A 27 -5.11 4.87 6.71
C ALA A 27 -6.25 3.83 6.59
N SER A 28 -7.45 4.15 7.12
CA SER A 28 -8.64 3.29 7.04
C SER A 28 -9.49 3.50 5.79
N GLY A 29 -9.08 4.40 4.87
CA GLY A 29 -9.82 4.66 3.64
C GLY A 29 -10.01 6.13 3.31
N VAL A 30 -10.93 6.41 2.39
CA VAL A 30 -11.22 7.75 1.89
C VAL A 30 -12.70 8.10 2.11
N ARG A 31 -12.96 9.40 2.31
CA ARG A 31 -14.30 9.99 2.34
C ARG A 31 -14.32 11.23 1.45
N PHE A 32 -15.39 11.42 0.69
CA PHE A 32 -15.57 12.61 -0.14
C PHE A 32 -17.04 12.82 -0.46
N VAL A 33 -17.37 14.00 -0.96
CA VAL A 33 -18.68 14.30 -1.49
C VAL A 33 -18.62 14.17 -3.01
N ALA A 34 -19.42 13.29 -3.60
CA ALA A 34 -19.60 13.21 -5.05
C ALA A 34 -20.77 14.08 -5.48
N MET A 35 -20.56 14.84 -6.55
CA MET A 35 -21.57 15.74 -7.15
C MET A 35 -21.69 15.44 -8.64
N SER A 36 -22.92 15.22 -9.13
CA SER A 36 -23.19 14.98 -10.55
C SER A 36 -24.53 15.66 -10.93
N GLY A 37 -24.47 16.79 -11.64
CA GLY A 37 -25.63 17.64 -11.84
C GLY A 37 -26.21 18.10 -10.50
N ASP A 38 -27.51 17.87 -10.31
CA ASP A 38 -28.21 18.22 -9.05
C ASP A 38 -28.08 17.13 -7.95
N ALA A 39 -27.48 15.98 -8.27
CA ALA A 39 -27.32 14.89 -7.31
C ALA A 39 -26.03 15.05 -6.48
N ILE A 40 -26.16 14.86 -5.18
CA ILE A 40 -25.04 14.94 -4.22
C ILE A 40 -25.12 13.74 -3.29
N ALA A 41 -24.02 13.02 -3.13
CA ALA A 41 -23.92 11.93 -2.16
C ALA A 41 -22.57 11.93 -1.42
N ARG A 42 -22.58 11.48 -0.17
CA ARG A 42 -21.36 11.26 0.61
C ARG A 42 -20.84 9.86 0.33
N MET A 43 -19.64 9.81 -0.19
CA MET A 43 -18.94 8.56 -0.50
C MET A 43 -17.98 8.18 0.63
N ARG A 44 -17.95 6.89 0.95
CA ARG A 44 -16.99 6.27 1.83
C ARG A 44 -16.44 5.02 1.16
N LEU A 45 -15.14 4.81 1.24
CA LEU A 45 -14.47 3.65 0.69
C LEU A 45 -13.34 3.22 1.62
N GLY A 46 -13.35 1.97 2.09
CA GLY A 46 -12.35 1.40 3.00
C GLY A 46 -11.00 1.10 2.35
N ILE A 47 -10.64 1.82 1.29
CA ILE A 47 -9.37 1.69 0.56
C ILE A 47 -8.66 3.04 0.63
N PRO A 48 -7.45 3.12 1.24
CA PRO A 48 -6.74 4.38 1.45
C PRO A 48 -6.19 4.96 0.15
N GLY A 49 -5.82 6.25 0.20
CA GLY A 49 -5.08 6.96 -0.85
C GLY A 49 -5.93 7.66 -1.90
N MET A 50 -5.38 8.73 -2.47
CA MET A 50 -6.07 9.57 -3.46
C MET A 50 -6.46 8.81 -4.73
N PHE A 51 -5.70 7.77 -5.12
CA PHE A 51 -6.06 6.91 -6.25
C PHE A 51 -7.43 6.21 -6.06
N SER A 52 -7.81 5.91 -4.81
CA SER A 52 -9.12 5.30 -4.49
C SER A 52 -10.27 6.26 -4.77
N VAL A 53 -10.07 7.56 -4.59
CA VAL A 53 -11.06 8.58 -4.99
C VAL A 53 -11.26 8.55 -6.51
N TYR A 54 -10.18 8.53 -7.30
CA TYR A 54 -10.27 8.46 -8.75
C TYR A 54 -10.88 7.15 -9.25
N ASN A 55 -10.52 6.03 -8.64
CA ASN A 55 -11.12 4.73 -8.96
C ASN A 55 -12.63 4.72 -8.65
N ALA A 56 -13.02 5.24 -7.49
CA ALA A 56 -14.43 5.38 -7.13
C ALA A 56 -15.18 6.29 -8.13
N LEU A 57 -14.61 7.45 -8.49
CA LEU A 57 -15.22 8.33 -9.49
C LEU A 57 -15.42 7.63 -10.85
N SER A 58 -14.44 6.84 -11.30
CA SER A 58 -14.58 6.10 -12.57
C SER A 58 -15.69 5.05 -12.50
N VAL A 59 -15.79 4.31 -11.39
CA VAL A 59 -16.86 3.32 -11.17
C VAL A 59 -18.22 4.01 -11.10
N VAL A 60 -18.33 5.11 -10.34
CA VAL A 60 -19.56 5.89 -10.23
C VAL A 60 -19.98 6.46 -11.58
N ALA A 61 -19.06 7.01 -12.38
CA ALA A 61 -19.36 7.50 -13.72
C ALA A 61 -19.95 6.40 -14.62
N CYS A 62 -19.34 5.21 -14.62
CA CYS A 62 -19.88 4.05 -15.36
C CYS A 62 -21.26 3.63 -14.85
N ALA A 63 -21.45 3.54 -13.53
CA ALA A 63 -22.72 3.16 -12.92
C ALA A 63 -23.82 4.18 -13.25
N ARG A 64 -23.52 5.47 -13.19
CA ARG A 64 -24.43 6.56 -13.59
C ARG A 64 -24.85 6.46 -15.07
N ALA A 65 -23.89 6.12 -15.94
CA ALA A 65 -24.20 5.89 -17.37
C ALA A 65 -25.15 4.71 -17.59
N LEU A 66 -25.18 3.75 -16.68
CA LEU A 66 -26.12 2.61 -16.66
C LEU A 66 -27.43 2.93 -15.91
N GLY A 67 -27.66 4.17 -15.47
CA GLY A 67 -28.87 4.58 -14.77
C GLY A 67 -28.92 4.30 -13.27
N ILE A 68 -27.83 3.85 -12.66
CA ILE A 68 -27.74 3.60 -11.21
C ILE A 68 -27.68 4.95 -10.47
N SER A 69 -28.44 5.10 -9.39
CA SER A 69 -28.47 6.34 -8.63
C SER A 69 -27.15 6.63 -7.91
N LEU A 70 -26.89 7.90 -7.56
CA LEU A 70 -25.67 8.26 -6.82
C LEU A 70 -25.69 7.69 -5.39
N ASP A 71 -26.88 7.57 -4.79
CA ASP A 71 -27.05 6.99 -3.45
C ASP A 71 -26.80 5.49 -3.44
N ASP A 72 -27.24 4.75 -4.48
CA ASP A 72 -26.94 3.32 -4.62
C ASP A 72 -25.43 3.10 -4.81
N CYS A 73 -24.76 3.97 -5.58
CA CYS A 73 -23.31 3.94 -5.72
C CYS A 73 -22.62 4.17 -4.36
N ALA A 74 -23.11 5.11 -3.56
CA ALA A 74 -22.55 5.40 -2.24
C ALA A 74 -22.72 4.20 -1.30
N ALA A 75 -23.89 3.57 -1.26
CA ALA A 75 -24.17 2.40 -0.46
C ALA A 75 -23.28 1.20 -0.87
N ALA A 76 -23.07 0.98 -2.17
CA ALA A 76 -22.20 -0.08 -2.67
C ALA A 76 -20.72 0.15 -2.31
N LEU A 77 -20.22 1.39 -2.47
CA LEU A 77 -18.84 1.74 -2.14
C LEU A 77 -18.53 1.63 -0.65
N ASP A 78 -19.49 1.92 0.22
CA ASP A 78 -19.29 1.78 1.69
C ASP A 78 -19.04 0.33 2.11
N THR A 79 -19.52 -0.64 1.34
CA THR A 79 -19.33 -2.08 1.57
C THR A 79 -18.15 -2.68 0.81
N ALA A 80 -17.50 -1.90 -0.05
CA ALA A 80 -16.40 -2.38 -0.87
C ALA A 80 -15.17 -2.69 -0.01
N LYS A 81 -14.63 -3.89 -0.21
CA LYS A 81 -13.44 -4.35 0.51
C LYS A 81 -12.17 -3.98 -0.28
N PRO A 82 -11.05 -3.75 0.42
CA PRO A 82 -9.74 -3.60 -0.22
C PRO A 82 -9.42 -4.79 -1.11
N VAL A 83 -8.71 -4.53 -2.20
CA VAL A 83 -8.15 -5.60 -3.03
C VAL A 83 -6.96 -6.20 -2.28
N LYS A 84 -6.96 -7.54 -2.10
CA LYS A 84 -5.89 -8.26 -1.42
C LYS A 84 -4.52 -7.85 -1.95
N GLY A 85 -3.64 -7.36 -1.07
CA GLY A 85 -2.28 -6.94 -1.41
C GLY A 85 -2.16 -5.62 -2.18
N ARG A 86 -3.14 -4.73 -2.09
CA ARG A 86 -3.10 -3.38 -2.68
C ARG A 86 -3.44 -2.33 -1.62
N ALA A 87 -2.42 -1.73 -1.03
CA ALA A 87 -2.54 -0.84 0.12
C ALA A 87 -3.52 -1.41 1.17
N GLU A 88 -3.49 -2.73 1.35
CA GLU A 88 -4.42 -3.47 2.20
C GLU A 88 -4.11 -3.22 3.66
N PRO A 89 -5.01 -2.58 4.43
CA PRO A 89 -4.78 -2.34 5.85
C PRO A 89 -4.98 -3.63 6.66
N LEU A 90 -4.10 -3.86 7.62
CA LEU A 90 -4.25 -4.92 8.62
C LEU A 90 -4.65 -4.34 9.97
N GLU A 91 -5.36 -5.13 10.77
CA GLU A 91 -5.62 -4.80 12.17
C GLU A 91 -4.32 -4.82 12.98
N THR A 92 -4.18 -3.89 13.93
CA THR A 92 -3.01 -3.76 14.79
C THR A 92 -3.41 -3.71 16.28
N ASP A 93 -2.44 -3.90 17.17
CA ASP A 93 -2.65 -3.88 18.64
C ASP A 93 -2.30 -2.53 19.29
N GLY A 94 -2.14 -1.46 18.50
CA GLY A 94 -1.68 -0.17 18.99
C GLY A 94 -1.96 1.00 18.04
N ASP A 95 -1.37 2.14 18.38
CA ASP A 95 -1.46 3.37 17.60
C ASP A 95 -0.42 3.36 16.45
N TYR A 96 -0.59 2.48 15.51
CA TYR A 96 0.16 2.39 14.26
C TYR A 96 -0.67 1.64 13.21
N THR A 97 -0.30 1.77 11.95
CA THR A 97 -0.99 1.12 10.82
C THR A 97 -0.02 0.20 10.09
N ILE A 98 -0.49 -0.99 9.68
CA ILE A 98 0.24 -1.86 8.76
C ILE A 98 -0.52 -1.93 7.44
N LEU A 99 0.18 -1.71 6.33
CA LEU A 99 -0.34 -1.85 4.97
C LEU A 99 0.45 -2.92 4.23
N ILE A 100 -0.24 -3.80 3.49
CA ILE A 100 0.40 -4.72 2.53
C ILE A 100 0.22 -4.21 1.12
N ASP A 101 1.31 -4.18 0.33
CA ASP A 101 1.26 -3.78 -1.08
C ASP A 101 2.13 -4.66 -1.99
N TYR A 102 1.76 -4.73 -3.28
CA TYR A 102 2.45 -5.53 -4.30
C TYR A 102 3.47 -4.72 -5.12
N ALA A 103 3.88 -3.55 -4.71
CA ALA A 103 4.84 -2.74 -5.45
C ALA A 103 6.21 -3.46 -5.55
N VAL A 104 6.63 -3.80 -6.79
CA VAL A 104 7.86 -4.56 -7.10
C VAL A 104 8.73 -3.87 -8.16
N THR A 105 8.43 -2.62 -8.46
CA THR A 105 9.16 -1.78 -9.42
C THR A 105 9.46 -0.41 -8.82
N PRO A 106 10.49 0.31 -9.31
CA PRO A 106 10.79 1.67 -8.85
C PRO A 106 9.55 2.59 -8.87
N ASP A 107 8.82 2.64 -9.97
CA ASP A 107 7.64 3.49 -10.13
C ASP A 107 6.51 3.11 -9.17
N ALA A 108 6.30 1.79 -8.95
CA ALA A 108 5.28 1.34 -8.02
C ALA A 108 5.62 1.71 -6.56
N ILE A 109 6.90 1.60 -6.17
CA ILE A 109 7.37 2.04 -4.85
C ILE A 109 7.21 3.56 -4.71
N ASP A 110 7.59 4.32 -5.72
CA ASP A 110 7.41 5.77 -5.73
C ASP A 110 5.94 6.15 -5.51
N ASN A 111 5.05 5.51 -6.22
CA ASN A 111 3.61 5.76 -6.16
C ASN A 111 3.02 5.42 -4.78
N ILE A 112 3.31 4.23 -4.23
CA ILE A 112 2.74 3.84 -2.94
C ILE A 112 3.27 4.71 -1.80
N LEU A 113 4.57 5.01 -1.75
CA LEU A 113 5.16 5.87 -0.73
C LEU A 113 4.63 7.30 -0.81
N THR A 114 4.50 7.87 -2.02
CA THR A 114 3.91 9.19 -2.23
C THR A 114 2.46 9.22 -1.75
N THR A 115 1.67 8.20 -2.11
CA THR A 115 0.26 8.10 -1.74
C THR A 115 0.07 7.96 -0.23
N VAL A 116 0.86 7.09 0.41
CA VAL A 116 0.74 6.86 1.86
C VAL A 116 1.20 8.09 2.64
N ARG A 117 2.21 8.82 2.15
CA ARG A 117 2.68 10.06 2.78
C ARG A 117 1.57 11.13 2.89
N GLU A 118 0.58 11.13 1.98
CA GLU A 118 -0.53 12.09 2.04
C GLU A 118 -1.40 11.97 3.30
N PHE A 119 -1.39 10.80 3.95
CA PHE A 119 -2.20 10.54 5.16
C PHE A 119 -1.40 9.99 6.34
N ALA A 120 -0.11 9.72 6.19
CA ALA A 120 0.74 9.26 7.29
C ALA A 120 0.96 10.41 8.30
N PRO A 121 0.47 10.30 9.55
CA PRO A 121 0.58 11.39 10.52
C PRO A 121 1.97 11.53 11.12
N ALA A 122 2.76 10.44 11.12
CA ALA A 122 4.08 10.36 11.71
C ALA A 122 5.06 9.66 10.76
N ARG A 123 5.89 8.76 11.28
CA ARG A 123 6.95 8.09 10.54
C ARG A 123 6.40 7.06 9.55
N LEU A 124 6.90 7.10 8.32
CA LEU A 124 6.64 6.11 7.29
C LEU A 124 7.77 5.08 7.28
N VAL A 125 7.46 3.86 7.69
CA VAL A 125 8.37 2.71 7.74
C VAL A 125 8.12 1.85 6.51
N PHE A 126 9.16 1.58 5.73
CA PHE A 126 9.05 0.83 4.48
C PHE A 126 9.86 -0.46 4.52
N LEU A 127 9.17 -1.60 4.51
CA LEU A 127 9.77 -2.93 4.48
C LEU A 127 9.65 -3.50 3.07
N PHE A 128 10.79 -3.81 2.44
CA PHE A 128 10.79 -4.37 1.09
C PHE A 128 12.01 -5.24 0.80
N GLY A 129 11.90 -6.04 -0.24
CA GLY A 129 12.98 -6.79 -0.87
C GLY A 129 12.85 -6.79 -2.38
N CYS A 130 13.80 -7.42 -3.05
CA CYS A 130 13.77 -7.63 -4.49
C CYS A 130 13.74 -9.11 -4.82
N GLY A 131 13.05 -9.48 -5.91
CA GLY A 131 13.06 -10.85 -6.41
C GLY A 131 14.39 -11.20 -7.09
N GLY A 132 14.86 -12.43 -6.86
CA GLY A 132 15.92 -13.06 -7.64
C GLY A 132 15.46 -13.46 -9.03
N ASP A 133 16.41 -13.74 -9.93
CA ASP A 133 16.18 -14.08 -11.35
C ASP A 133 15.31 -13.02 -12.05
N ARG A 134 15.55 -11.75 -11.72
CA ARG A 134 14.88 -10.57 -12.26
C ARG A 134 15.90 -9.49 -12.61
N ASP A 135 15.43 -8.40 -13.19
CA ASP A 135 16.26 -7.24 -13.52
C ASP A 135 17.01 -6.71 -12.28
N ARG A 136 18.32 -6.89 -12.26
CA ARG A 136 19.21 -6.43 -11.18
C ARG A 136 19.37 -4.91 -11.19
N GLY A 137 19.27 -4.27 -12.36
CA GLY A 137 19.43 -2.82 -12.51
C GLY A 137 18.35 -2.00 -11.80
N LYS A 138 17.21 -2.59 -11.47
CA LYS A 138 16.15 -1.93 -10.68
C LYS A 138 16.45 -1.91 -9.17
N ARG A 139 17.28 -2.85 -8.64
CA ARG A 139 17.52 -3.02 -7.20
C ARG A 139 18.05 -1.74 -6.53
N PRO A 140 19.14 -1.11 -7.00
CA PRO A 140 19.61 0.14 -6.40
C PRO A 140 18.64 1.30 -6.62
N LYS A 141 17.87 1.32 -7.71
CA LYS A 141 16.84 2.35 -7.94
C LYS A 141 15.72 2.25 -6.91
N MET A 142 15.26 1.03 -6.61
CA MET A 142 14.26 0.78 -5.58
C MET A 142 14.77 1.19 -4.20
N GLY A 143 16.03 0.87 -3.86
CA GLY A 143 16.68 1.32 -2.64
C GLY A 143 16.73 2.83 -2.49
N ARG A 144 17.12 3.55 -3.57
CA ARG A 144 17.17 5.00 -3.58
C ARG A 144 15.78 5.63 -3.36
N ILE A 145 14.77 5.16 -4.08
CA ILE A 145 13.40 5.70 -3.93
C ILE A 145 12.85 5.42 -2.52
N ALA A 146 13.08 4.21 -2.01
CA ALA A 146 12.69 3.87 -0.64
C ALA A 146 13.31 4.84 0.37
N GLY A 147 14.62 5.08 0.29
CA GLY A 147 15.30 6.00 1.19
C GLY A 147 14.93 7.48 0.99
N GLN A 148 14.57 7.91 -0.22
CA GLN A 148 14.15 9.29 -0.46
C GLN A 148 12.76 9.61 0.10
N LYS A 149 11.89 8.61 0.23
CA LYS A 149 10.47 8.83 0.54
C LYS A 149 10.01 8.27 1.89
N ALA A 150 10.69 7.25 2.42
CA ALA A 150 10.44 6.72 3.75
C ALA A 150 11.32 7.40 4.81
N ASP A 151 10.86 7.36 6.07
CA ASP A 151 11.63 7.86 7.21
C ASP A 151 12.51 6.77 7.83
N PHE A 152 12.14 5.50 7.60
CA PHE A 152 12.92 4.34 8.01
C PHE A 152 12.71 3.20 7.02
N VAL A 153 13.79 2.49 6.66
CA VAL A 153 13.74 1.41 5.68
C VAL A 153 14.19 0.09 6.30
N ILE A 154 13.43 -0.97 6.06
CA ILE A 154 13.79 -2.34 6.43
C ILE A 154 14.00 -3.13 5.14
N VAL A 155 15.25 -3.54 4.89
CA VAL A 155 15.60 -4.33 3.70
C VAL A 155 15.60 -5.80 4.07
N THR A 156 14.86 -6.59 3.31
CA THR A 156 14.66 -8.02 3.57
C THR A 156 14.65 -8.84 2.28
N SER A 157 14.49 -10.15 2.39
CA SER A 157 14.27 -11.03 1.24
C SER A 157 12.83 -10.93 0.72
N ASP A 158 12.67 -11.06 -0.58
CA ASP A 158 11.38 -11.30 -1.26
C ASP A 158 11.33 -12.77 -1.72
N ASN A 159 11.26 -13.06 -3.01
CA ASN A 159 11.43 -14.37 -3.61
C ASN A 159 12.87 -14.50 -4.13
N PRO A 160 13.83 -15.02 -3.38
CA PRO A 160 15.24 -15.08 -3.83
C PRO A 160 15.43 -16.00 -5.03
N ARG A 161 14.56 -16.97 -5.24
CA ARG A 161 14.66 -17.98 -6.29
C ARG A 161 16.02 -18.66 -6.26
N THR A 162 16.79 -18.64 -7.37
CA THR A 162 18.10 -19.30 -7.43
C THR A 162 19.26 -18.41 -6.99
N GLU A 163 19.02 -17.12 -6.72
CA GLU A 163 20.03 -16.20 -6.24
C GLU A 163 20.18 -16.26 -4.70
N ASP A 164 21.37 -15.91 -4.21
CA ASP A 164 21.59 -15.70 -2.78
C ASP A 164 20.83 -14.47 -2.29
N PRO A 165 19.97 -14.60 -1.24
CA PRO A 165 19.22 -13.47 -0.66
C PRO A 165 20.12 -12.31 -0.24
N GLU A 166 21.29 -12.58 0.32
CA GLU A 166 22.22 -11.55 0.79
C GLU A 166 22.85 -10.78 -0.38
N ALA A 167 23.13 -11.47 -1.50
CA ALA A 167 23.60 -10.83 -2.71
C ALA A 167 22.54 -9.90 -3.31
N ILE A 168 21.27 -10.30 -3.28
CA ILE A 168 20.16 -9.43 -3.72
C ILE A 168 20.06 -8.18 -2.84
N ILE A 169 20.16 -8.33 -1.53
CA ILE A 169 20.17 -7.22 -0.58
C ILE A 169 21.35 -6.31 -0.84
N ALA A 170 22.54 -6.86 -1.07
CA ALA A 170 23.75 -6.10 -1.39
C ALA A 170 23.59 -5.22 -2.64
N ASP A 171 22.81 -5.65 -3.64
CA ASP A 171 22.48 -4.86 -4.83
C ASP A 171 21.50 -3.70 -4.53
N ILE A 172 20.69 -3.78 -3.48
CA ILE A 172 19.76 -2.71 -3.06
C ILE A 172 20.49 -1.59 -2.32
N LEU A 173 21.44 -1.95 -1.44
CA LEU A 173 22.06 -1.04 -0.49
C LEU A 173 22.78 0.16 -1.12
N PRO A 174 23.46 0.08 -2.28
CA PRO A 174 24.13 1.23 -2.86
C PRO A 174 23.19 2.43 -3.07
N GLY A 175 22.00 2.19 -3.64
CA GLY A 175 21.03 3.26 -3.85
C GLY A 175 20.43 3.80 -2.55
N LEU A 176 20.21 2.96 -1.55
CA LEU A 176 19.69 3.37 -0.26
C LEU A 176 20.71 4.22 0.52
N LYS A 177 21.98 3.86 0.51
CA LYS A 177 23.05 4.58 1.19
C LYS A 177 23.24 6.03 0.68
N GLU A 178 22.89 6.31 -0.56
CA GLU A 178 22.95 7.67 -1.13
C GLU A 178 21.95 8.64 -0.46
N THR A 179 20.93 8.13 0.22
CA THR A 179 19.83 8.95 0.77
C THR A 179 20.05 9.35 2.24
N HIS A 180 21.00 8.75 2.93
CA HIS A 180 21.25 8.92 4.36
C HIS A 180 20.08 8.55 5.29
N THR A 181 19.02 7.95 4.75
CA THR A 181 17.86 7.50 5.53
C THR A 181 18.24 6.32 6.42
N PRO A 182 17.86 6.33 7.70
CA PRO A 182 18.14 5.21 8.60
C PRO A 182 17.51 3.93 8.08
N TYR A 183 18.25 2.84 8.15
CA TYR A 183 17.78 1.53 7.70
C TYR A 183 18.35 0.38 8.51
N VAL A 184 17.69 -0.77 8.42
CA VAL A 184 18.18 -2.05 8.96
C VAL A 184 18.04 -3.11 7.88
N VAL A 185 18.94 -4.10 7.94
CA VAL A 185 18.87 -5.29 7.10
C VAL A 185 18.44 -6.47 7.98
N ARG A 186 17.41 -7.18 7.55
CA ARG A 186 16.93 -8.44 8.13
C ARG A 186 16.63 -9.40 6.97
N PRO A 187 17.54 -10.32 6.64
CA PRO A 187 17.35 -11.22 5.48
C PRO A 187 16.11 -12.10 5.62
N ASP A 188 15.83 -12.61 6.81
CA ASP A 188 14.58 -13.33 7.08
C ASP A 188 13.40 -12.35 7.13
N ARG A 189 12.39 -12.60 6.27
CA ARG A 189 11.25 -11.69 6.15
C ARG A 189 10.34 -11.73 7.37
N ARG A 190 10.20 -12.88 8.03
CA ARG A 190 9.42 -12.99 9.26
C ARG A 190 10.07 -12.18 10.39
N GLU A 191 11.38 -12.27 10.53
CA GLU A 191 12.14 -11.45 11.48
C GLU A 191 12.07 -9.95 11.15
N ALA A 192 12.08 -9.61 9.87
CA ALA A 192 11.92 -8.23 9.41
C ALA A 192 10.56 -7.64 9.80
N ILE A 193 9.48 -8.40 9.62
CA ILE A 193 8.12 -8.01 10.03
C ILE A 193 8.03 -7.89 11.56
N ALA A 194 8.58 -8.86 12.30
CA ALA A 194 8.63 -8.80 13.76
C ALA A 194 9.36 -7.55 14.24
N TYR A 195 10.53 -7.27 13.66
CA TYR A 195 11.31 -6.07 13.97
C TYR A 195 10.50 -4.77 13.72
N ALA A 196 9.77 -4.69 12.59
CA ALA A 196 8.94 -3.52 12.29
C ALA A 196 7.85 -3.31 13.35
N ILE A 197 7.18 -4.39 13.76
CA ILE A 197 6.10 -4.35 14.76
C ILE A 197 6.65 -4.05 16.16
N GLU A 198 7.78 -4.62 16.55
CA GLU A 198 8.39 -4.43 17.89
C GLU A 198 8.98 -3.02 18.07
N ASN A 199 9.46 -2.39 17.00
CA ASN A 199 10.13 -1.09 17.02
C ASN A 199 9.25 0.05 16.44
N HIS A 200 7.93 -0.14 16.36
CA HIS A 200 7.03 0.92 15.94
C HIS A 200 7.00 2.07 16.95
N CYS A 201 6.73 3.26 16.45
CA CYS A 201 6.39 4.43 17.25
C CYS A 201 4.91 4.77 17.08
N PRO A 202 4.29 5.50 18.03
CA PRO A 202 2.92 5.95 17.87
C PRO A 202 2.71 6.75 16.59
N GLY A 203 1.65 6.42 15.84
CA GLY A 203 1.32 7.05 14.56
C GLY A 203 2.10 6.54 13.35
N ASP A 204 2.99 5.56 13.49
CA ASP A 204 3.71 4.98 12.34
C ASP A 204 2.77 4.37 11.32
N VAL A 205 3.14 4.51 10.04
CA VAL A 205 2.58 3.70 8.96
C VAL A 205 3.68 2.78 8.43
N ILE A 206 3.48 1.49 8.62
CA ILE A 206 4.41 0.43 8.19
C ILE A 206 3.87 -0.17 6.90
N ILE A 207 4.64 -0.15 5.82
CA ILE A 207 4.28 -0.78 4.56
C ILE A 207 5.11 -2.05 4.37
N LEU A 208 4.43 -3.21 4.32
CA LEU A 208 5.00 -4.48 3.92
C LEU A 208 4.85 -4.61 2.40
N CYS A 209 5.96 -4.46 1.68
CA CYS A 209 5.94 -4.28 0.24
C CYS A 209 6.63 -5.43 -0.51
N GLY A 210 6.04 -5.80 -1.66
CA GLY A 210 6.57 -6.78 -2.59
C GLY A 210 5.74 -8.04 -2.71
N LYS A 211 5.21 -8.59 -1.61
CA LYS A 211 4.44 -9.84 -1.61
C LYS A 211 2.97 -9.62 -1.97
N GLY A 212 2.37 -8.56 -1.46
CA GLY A 212 0.98 -8.23 -1.76
C GLY A 212 0.03 -9.39 -1.48
N HIS A 213 -0.54 -9.97 -2.53
CA HIS A 213 -1.47 -11.11 -2.44
C HIS A 213 -0.80 -12.49 -2.36
N GLU A 214 0.53 -12.56 -2.54
CA GLU A 214 1.26 -13.83 -2.47
C GLU A 214 1.25 -14.39 -1.05
N ASP A 215 0.98 -15.68 -0.92
CA ASP A 215 0.99 -16.47 0.32
C ASP A 215 2.17 -17.45 0.37
N TYR A 216 3.22 -17.17 -0.41
CA TYR A 216 4.41 -18.02 -0.53
C TYR A 216 5.69 -17.23 -0.72
N GLN A 217 6.81 -17.85 -0.43
CA GLN A 217 8.15 -17.44 -0.81
C GLN A 217 8.78 -18.51 -1.73
N ILE A 218 9.47 -18.08 -2.80
CA ILE A 218 10.17 -18.99 -3.70
C ILE A 218 11.66 -19.02 -3.30
N ILE A 219 12.12 -20.18 -2.80
CA ILE A 219 13.50 -20.44 -2.44
C ILE A 219 14.03 -21.55 -3.35
N GLY A 220 15.05 -21.25 -4.13
CA GLY A 220 15.43 -22.13 -5.23
C GLY A 220 14.28 -22.29 -6.23
N LYS A 221 13.83 -23.53 -6.39
CA LYS A 221 12.66 -23.87 -7.24
C LYS A 221 11.41 -24.23 -6.42
N THR A 222 11.48 -24.14 -5.10
CA THR A 222 10.40 -24.56 -4.18
C THR A 222 9.60 -23.36 -3.72
N LYS A 223 8.28 -23.50 -3.72
CA LYS A 223 7.39 -22.57 -3.05
C LYS A 223 7.20 -23.02 -1.60
N VAL A 224 7.52 -22.16 -0.65
CA VAL A 224 7.31 -22.35 0.78
C VAL A 224 6.17 -21.44 1.21
N HIS A 225 5.23 -21.92 2.01
CA HIS A 225 4.14 -21.11 2.52
C HIS A 225 4.68 -19.95 3.37
N MET A 226 4.23 -18.74 3.07
CA MET A 226 4.54 -17.51 3.78
C MET A 226 3.51 -16.44 3.45
N ASP A 227 2.47 -16.31 4.25
CA ASP A 227 1.51 -15.20 4.15
C ASP A 227 1.83 -14.14 5.22
N GLU A 228 2.07 -12.91 4.80
CA GLU A 228 2.41 -11.80 5.71
C GLU A 228 1.28 -11.49 6.69
N ARG A 229 0.02 -11.76 6.33
CA ARG A 229 -1.15 -11.58 7.20
C ARG A 229 -1.11 -12.53 8.39
N GLU A 230 -0.79 -13.80 8.10
CA GLU A 230 -0.64 -14.82 9.15
C GLU A 230 0.54 -14.49 10.07
N ILE A 231 1.67 -14.05 9.49
CA ILE A 231 2.85 -13.66 10.25
C ILE A 231 2.53 -12.49 11.18
N VAL A 232 1.86 -11.45 10.68
CA VAL A 232 1.44 -10.30 11.49
C VAL A 232 0.50 -10.73 12.60
N ALA A 233 -0.53 -11.53 12.28
CA ALA A 233 -1.48 -12.02 13.28
C ALA A 233 -0.79 -12.83 14.39
N GLU A 234 0.11 -13.76 14.04
CA GLU A 234 0.87 -14.56 15.02
C GLU A 234 1.74 -13.69 15.94
N ILE A 235 2.39 -12.64 15.40
CA ILE A 235 3.21 -11.72 16.18
C ILE A 235 2.35 -10.93 17.15
N LEU A 236 1.21 -10.40 16.70
CA LEU A 236 0.29 -9.64 17.53
C LEU A 236 -0.33 -10.49 18.64
N ASP A 237 -0.73 -11.72 18.34
CA ASP A 237 -1.24 -12.67 19.33
C ASP A 237 -0.21 -13.01 20.40
N LYS A 238 1.06 -13.19 20.00
CA LYS A 238 2.15 -13.41 20.94
C LYS A 238 2.33 -12.22 21.89
N ARG A 239 2.37 -11.00 21.35
CA ARG A 239 2.49 -9.76 22.13
C ARG A 239 1.33 -9.58 23.11
N LYS A 240 0.10 -9.91 22.69
CA LYS A 240 -1.08 -9.85 23.59
C LYS A 240 -0.91 -10.78 24.78
N ARG A 241 -0.53 -12.03 24.55
CA ARG A 241 -0.29 -13.02 25.64
C ARG A 241 0.85 -12.61 26.57
N GLU A 242 1.85 -11.89 26.09
CA GLU A 242 2.96 -11.39 26.91
C GLU A 242 2.55 -10.19 27.78
N LYS A 243 1.62 -9.35 27.33
CA LYS A 243 1.05 -8.23 28.10
C LYS A 243 0.06 -8.68 29.19
N GLU A 244 -0.52 -9.87 29.05
CA GLU A 244 -1.49 -10.45 30.00
C GLU A 244 -0.82 -11.25 31.13
N LYS A 245 0.51 -11.44 31.09
CA LYS A 245 1.33 -12.09 32.14
C LYS A 245 1.98 -11.08 33.06
#